data_389c30a11e72a56004874234495e7529
#
_entry.id   389c30a11e72a56004874234495e7529
#
_cell.length_a   1.000
_cell.length_b   1.000
_cell.length_c   1.000
_cell.angle_alpha   90.00
_cell.angle_beta   90.00
_cell.angle_gamma   90.00
#
_symmetry.space_group_name_H-M   'P 1'
#
loop_
_entity.id
_entity.type
_entity.pdbx_description
1 polymer ?
#
loop_
_entity_poly.entity_id
_entity_poly.type
_entity_poly.pdbx_seq_one_letter_code
_entity_poly.pdbx_strand_id
1 'polypeptide(L)'
;VYTKSNMRGVDMKNMTKTMMAATLAVGALAAGCQTTPSVTSPVAQPVTAEALQANNWQLVDAKRTNGDRVDQLFINPAKPLTLNFSKDNGNNRVRFMNTCNNISAQYSVINGNVEIANSISTRMACPEPQANFDKATLETVQGKYSINNNANNTPILTIKNDSQVAYFKAVAK
;
A
#
# COMPACT_ATOMS: atom_id res chain seq x y z
N VAL A 1 -54.94 20.58 -1.96
CA VAL A 1 -55.62 19.29 -2.18
C VAL A 1 -54.81 18.23 -1.44
N TYR A 2 -55.40 17.77 -0.33
CA TYR A 2 -54.89 16.69 0.53
C TYR A 2 -55.17 15.35 -0.12
N THR A 3 -54.25 14.42 -0.10
CA THR A 3 -54.62 13.00 -0.14
C THR A 3 -53.78 12.18 0.86
N LYS A 4 -54.50 11.69 1.80
CA LYS A 4 -54.19 10.81 2.92
C LYS A 4 -54.40 9.37 2.47
N SER A 5 -53.50 8.43 2.70
CA SER A 5 -53.75 7.00 2.57
C SER A 5 -52.77 6.28 3.50
N ASN A 6 -53.16 5.82 4.55
CA ASN A 6 -53.95 4.69 5.08
C ASN A 6 -53.04 3.48 5.40
N MET A 7 -52.74 3.38 6.70
CA MET A 7 -52.20 2.17 7.33
C MET A 7 -53.30 1.06 7.31
N ARG A 8 -52.90 -0.15 7.00
CA ARG A 8 -53.62 -1.35 7.40
C ARG A 8 -52.70 -2.31 8.12
N GLY A 9 -53.00 -2.50 9.37
CA GLY A 9 -52.50 -3.55 10.20
C GLY A 9 -52.92 -4.93 9.73
N VAL A 10 -52.15 -5.92 9.99
CA VAL A 10 -52.50 -7.33 9.85
C VAL A 10 -52.40 -7.96 11.22
N ASP A 11 -53.55 -8.53 11.58
CA ASP A 11 -53.92 -9.20 12.81
C ASP A 11 -53.06 -10.44 13.13
N MET A 12 -52.73 -10.53 14.42
CA MET A 12 -52.44 -11.79 15.07
C MET A 12 -53.70 -12.53 15.41
N LYS A 13 -53.83 -13.81 15.01
CA LYS A 13 -54.50 -14.91 15.72
C LYS A 13 -54.51 -16.17 14.84
N ASN A 14 -53.76 -17.22 15.20
CA ASN A 14 -54.40 -18.40 15.74
C ASN A 14 -53.38 -19.43 16.25
N MET A 15 -53.57 -19.70 17.49
CA MET A 15 -53.08 -20.81 18.28
C MET A 15 -53.76 -22.12 17.81
N THR A 16 -53.00 -23.16 17.53
CA THR A 16 -53.52 -24.52 17.73
C THR A 16 -52.39 -25.43 18.25
N LYS A 17 -52.61 -25.92 19.45
CA LYS A 17 -51.86 -26.98 20.13
C LYS A 17 -52.11 -28.32 19.44
N THR A 18 -51.07 -29.11 19.25
CA THR A 18 -51.16 -30.57 19.29
C THR A 18 -49.93 -31.18 19.92
N MET A 19 -50.20 -32.05 20.88
CA MET A 19 -49.24 -32.79 21.70
C MET A 19 -48.77 -34.07 20.99
N MET A 20 -47.64 -34.58 21.48
CA MET A 20 -47.12 -35.95 21.58
C MET A 20 -46.46 -36.58 20.36
N ALA A 21 -45.16 -36.88 20.47
CA ALA A 21 -44.65 -38.20 20.85
C ALA A 21 -43.12 -38.17 21.02
N ALA A 22 -42.65 -38.74 22.09
CA ALA A 22 -41.23 -38.94 22.41
C ALA A 22 -40.63 -40.06 21.56
N THR A 23 -39.52 -39.82 20.94
CA THR A 23 -38.57 -40.86 20.53
C THR A 23 -37.14 -40.38 20.83
N LEU A 24 -36.51 -41.08 21.78
CA LEU A 24 -35.09 -40.98 22.10
C LEU A 24 -34.30 -41.54 20.92
N ALA A 25 -33.56 -40.69 20.23
CA ALA A 25 -32.51 -41.08 19.35
C ALA A 25 -31.19 -40.43 19.89
N VAL A 26 -30.33 -41.26 20.45
CA VAL A 26 -28.95 -40.95 20.80
C VAL A 26 -28.20 -40.73 19.47
N GLY A 27 -27.99 -39.49 19.07
CA GLY A 27 -27.18 -39.10 17.92
C GLY A 27 -25.89 -38.44 18.39
N ALA A 28 -24.79 -39.07 18.09
CA ALA A 28 -23.44 -38.58 18.40
C ALA A 28 -23.23 -37.14 17.85
N LEU A 29 -22.93 -36.21 18.74
CA LEU A 29 -22.46 -34.87 18.39
C LEU A 29 -21.01 -34.99 17.86
N ALA A 30 -20.88 -35.15 16.55
CA ALA A 30 -19.62 -34.81 15.89
C ALA A 30 -19.52 -33.29 15.89
N ALA A 31 -18.83 -32.73 16.88
CA ALA A 31 -18.38 -31.34 16.87
C ALA A 31 -17.36 -31.18 15.73
N GLY A 32 -17.85 -30.92 14.53
CA GLY A 32 -17.03 -30.48 13.42
C GLY A 32 -16.51 -29.08 13.76
N CYS A 33 -15.24 -29.01 14.19
CA CYS A 33 -14.52 -27.76 14.18
C CYS A 33 -14.47 -27.26 12.73
N GLN A 34 -15.37 -26.37 12.37
CA GLN A 34 -15.20 -25.53 11.19
C GLN A 34 -14.03 -24.59 11.49
N THR A 35 -12.85 -24.99 11.08
CA THR A 35 -11.73 -24.07 10.95
C THR A 35 -12.10 -23.07 9.85
N THR A 36 -12.65 -21.94 10.23
CA THR A 36 -12.70 -20.78 9.33
C THR A 36 -11.26 -20.53 8.87
N PRO A 37 -10.99 -20.46 7.54
CA PRO A 37 -9.67 -20.08 7.08
C PRO A 37 -9.38 -18.69 7.66
N SER A 38 -8.42 -18.61 8.58
CA SER A 38 -7.85 -17.34 8.99
C SER A 38 -7.34 -16.66 7.73
N VAL A 39 -8.00 -15.59 7.32
CA VAL A 39 -7.44 -14.67 6.32
C VAL A 39 -6.23 -14.05 7.02
N THR A 40 -5.09 -14.67 6.85
CA THR A 40 -3.82 -14.13 7.36
C THR A 40 -3.59 -12.84 6.58
N SER A 41 -3.83 -11.71 7.23
CA SER A 41 -3.42 -10.41 6.68
C SER A 41 -1.93 -10.51 6.32
N PRO A 42 -1.51 -10.00 5.14
CA PRO A 42 -0.10 -10.06 4.76
C PRO A 42 0.73 -9.42 5.87
N VAL A 43 1.61 -10.21 6.48
CA VAL A 43 2.51 -9.70 7.52
C VAL A 43 3.48 -8.75 6.83
N ALA A 44 3.43 -7.48 7.24
CA ALA A 44 4.38 -6.48 6.74
C ALA A 44 5.80 -6.95 7.06
N GLN A 45 6.64 -7.07 6.05
CA GLN A 45 8.05 -7.40 6.25
C GLN A 45 8.78 -6.20 6.87
N PRO A 46 9.66 -6.42 7.84
CA PRO A 46 10.47 -5.34 8.37
C PRO A 46 11.31 -4.74 7.26
N VAL A 47 11.34 -3.41 7.20
CA VAL A 47 12.21 -2.70 6.26
C VAL A 47 13.64 -2.80 6.75
N THR A 48 14.50 -3.41 5.94
CA THR A 48 15.95 -3.51 6.18
C THR A 48 16.70 -2.95 4.96
N ALA A 49 17.96 -2.65 5.14
CA ALA A 49 18.81 -2.21 4.02
C ALA A 49 18.89 -3.29 2.94
N GLU A 50 18.99 -4.55 3.33
CA GLU A 50 19.04 -5.72 2.43
C GLU A 50 17.72 -5.86 1.64
N ALA A 51 16.57 -5.71 2.30
CA ALA A 51 15.27 -5.78 1.64
C ALA A 51 15.10 -4.67 0.59
N LEU A 52 15.55 -3.44 0.91
CA LEU A 52 15.55 -2.33 -0.04
C LEU A 52 16.52 -2.58 -1.21
N GLN A 53 17.67 -3.16 -0.94
CA GLN A 53 18.72 -3.42 -1.93
C GLN A 53 18.44 -4.66 -2.80
N ALA A 54 17.48 -5.51 -2.43
CA ALA A 54 17.17 -6.74 -3.16
C ALA A 54 16.66 -6.47 -4.59
N ASN A 55 15.97 -5.36 -4.80
CA ASN A 55 15.33 -5.00 -6.06
C ASN A 55 15.58 -3.53 -6.43
N ASN A 56 15.30 -3.17 -7.68
CA ASN A 56 14.91 -1.82 -8.02
C ASN A 56 13.42 -1.62 -7.69
N TRP A 57 13.02 -0.40 -7.37
CA TRP A 57 11.64 -0.08 -6.99
C TRP A 57 11.05 0.92 -7.97
N GLN A 58 10.13 0.46 -8.81
CA GLN A 58 9.51 1.25 -9.86
C GLN A 58 8.16 1.80 -9.42
N LEU A 59 7.99 3.12 -9.51
CA LEU A 59 6.74 3.80 -9.15
C LEU A 59 5.56 3.26 -9.97
N VAL A 60 4.47 2.93 -9.29
CA VAL A 60 3.23 2.47 -9.91
C VAL A 60 2.05 3.39 -9.61
N ASP A 61 2.00 4.00 -8.42
CA ASP A 61 0.95 4.95 -8.04
C ASP A 61 1.47 5.93 -6.99
N ALA A 62 0.91 7.14 -6.97
CA ALA A 62 1.15 8.12 -5.93
C ALA A 62 -0.08 9.03 -5.78
N LYS A 63 -0.57 9.16 -4.55
CA LYS A 63 -1.77 9.92 -4.22
C LYS A 63 -1.53 10.87 -3.06
N ARG A 64 -2.10 12.05 -3.15
CA ARG A 64 -2.17 13.00 -2.05
C ARG A 64 -3.18 12.53 -1.00
N THR A 65 -3.14 13.10 0.19
CA THR A 65 -4.10 12.78 1.28
C THR A 65 -5.56 13.08 0.92
N ASN A 66 -5.82 14.01 -0.02
CA ASN A 66 -7.15 14.29 -0.57
C ASN A 66 -7.61 13.28 -1.65
N GLY A 67 -6.78 12.30 -2.00
CA GLY A 67 -7.05 11.29 -3.02
C GLY A 67 -6.57 11.63 -4.43
N ASP A 68 -6.16 12.87 -4.69
CA ASP A 68 -5.67 13.30 -6.00
C ASP A 68 -4.33 12.62 -6.33
N ARG A 69 -4.15 12.29 -7.60
CA ARG A 69 -2.88 11.77 -8.10
C ARG A 69 -1.78 12.84 -8.04
N VAL A 70 -0.56 12.42 -7.76
CA VAL A 70 0.63 13.29 -7.84
C VAL A 70 1.14 13.31 -9.29
N ASP A 71 0.47 14.06 -10.17
CA ASP A 71 0.71 14.04 -11.62
C ASP A 71 2.15 14.38 -12.00
N GLN A 72 2.84 15.18 -11.21
CA GLN A 72 4.24 15.54 -11.42
C GLN A 72 5.18 14.32 -11.46
N LEU A 73 4.78 13.19 -10.86
CA LEU A 73 5.56 11.94 -10.88
C LEU A 73 5.29 11.07 -12.11
N PHE A 74 4.34 11.44 -12.96
CA PHE A 74 3.88 10.61 -14.09
C PHE A 74 4.02 11.29 -15.45
N ILE A 75 4.99 12.16 -15.60
CA ILE A 75 5.25 12.92 -16.83
C ILE A 75 5.71 12.04 -18.01
N ASN A 76 6.31 10.88 -17.73
CA ASN A 76 6.76 9.93 -18.74
C ASN A 76 6.47 8.48 -18.33
N PRO A 77 5.33 7.91 -18.74
CA PRO A 77 4.95 6.53 -18.39
C PRO A 77 5.96 5.46 -18.86
N ALA A 78 6.73 5.72 -19.91
CA ALA A 78 7.74 4.80 -20.43
C ALA A 78 9.01 4.80 -19.56
N LYS A 79 9.23 5.85 -18.75
CA LYS A 79 10.38 5.99 -17.86
C LYS A 79 9.91 6.42 -16.46
N PRO A 80 9.19 5.55 -15.74
CA PRO A 80 8.70 5.86 -14.40
C PRO A 80 9.84 6.08 -13.42
N LEU A 81 9.61 6.89 -12.39
CA LEU A 81 10.54 7.03 -11.27
C LEU A 81 10.94 5.64 -10.75
N THR A 82 12.24 5.40 -10.65
CA THR A 82 12.77 4.15 -10.13
C THR A 82 13.82 4.43 -9.07
N LEU A 83 13.68 3.80 -7.91
CA LEU A 83 14.62 3.90 -6.80
C LEU A 83 15.58 2.72 -6.85
N ASN A 84 16.87 3.00 -6.87
CA ASN A 84 17.94 2.00 -6.79
C ASN A 84 18.67 2.16 -5.46
N PHE A 85 18.42 1.28 -4.52
CA PHE A 85 19.12 1.20 -3.25
C PHE A 85 20.36 0.31 -3.41
N SER A 86 21.50 0.78 -2.93
CA SER A 86 22.78 0.09 -3.02
C SER A 86 23.64 0.37 -1.78
N LYS A 87 24.68 -0.42 -1.63
CA LYS A 87 25.77 -0.15 -0.70
C LYS A 87 27.01 0.19 -1.51
N ASP A 88 27.59 1.35 -1.28
CA ASP A 88 28.77 1.85 -1.97
C ASP A 88 29.82 2.25 -0.95
N ASN A 89 31.00 1.64 -1.00
CA ASN A 89 32.10 1.85 -0.05
C ASN A 89 31.67 1.82 1.43
N GLY A 90 30.79 0.87 1.78
CA GLY A 90 30.27 0.72 3.14
C GLY A 90 29.08 1.62 3.48
N ASN A 91 28.73 2.61 2.65
CA ASN A 91 27.63 3.53 2.86
C ASN A 91 26.39 3.11 2.07
N ASN A 92 25.23 3.18 2.69
CA ASN A 92 23.96 2.99 2.02
C ASN A 92 23.60 4.22 1.20
N ARG A 93 23.27 4.01 -0.08
CA ARG A 93 22.94 5.06 -1.03
C ARG A 93 21.70 4.68 -1.83
N VAL A 94 20.84 5.65 -2.11
CA VAL A 94 19.74 5.54 -3.06
C VAL A 94 19.98 6.47 -4.23
N ARG A 95 19.77 5.96 -5.45
CA ARG A 95 19.76 6.74 -6.69
C ARG A 95 18.33 6.83 -7.21
N PHE A 96 17.96 8.02 -7.66
CA PHE A 96 16.66 8.28 -8.26
C PHE A 96 16.83 8.26 -9.79
N MET A 97 16.34 7.19 -10.40
CA MET A 97 16.50 6.98 -11.85
C MET A 97 15.38 7.65 -12.61
N ASN A 98 15.70 8.08 -13.85
CA ASN A 98 14.78 8.75 -14.78
C ASN A 98 14.44 10.20 -14.39
N THR A 99 15.13 10.77 -13.42
CA THR A 99 15.13 12.20 -13.12
C THR A 99 15.94 12.99 -14.17
N CYS A 100 15.62 14.26 -14.35
CA CYS A 100 16.40 15.11 -15.25
C CYS A 100 17.80 15.37 -14.69
N ASN A 101 17.87 15.75 -13.43
CA ASN A 101 19.13 15.81 -12.73
C ASN A 101 19.53 14.43 -12.20
N ASN A 102 20.84 14.16 -12.15
CA ASN A 102 21.34 12.97 -11.45
C ASN A 102 21.21 13.20 -9.94
N ILE A 103 20.23 12.57 -9.34
CA ILE A 103 19.93 12.74 -7.92
C ILE A 103 20.25 11.45 -7.18
N SER A 104 20.95 11.57 -6.07
CA SER A 104 21.18 10.48 -5.13
C SER A 104 21.22 11.00 -3.70
N ALA A 105 21.00 10.11 -2.73
CA ALA A 105 21.04 10.44 -1.32
C ALA A 105 21.67 9.29 -0.52
N GLN A 106 22.18 9.59 0.66
CA GLN A 106 22.47 8.59 1.67
C GLN A 106 21.18 8.17 2.36
N TYR A 107 21.12 6.94 2.83
CA TYR A 107 20.02 6.49 3.67
C TYR A 107 20.52 5.62 4.83
N SER A 108 19.78 5.62 5.91
CA SER A 108 19.95 4.69 7.03
C SER A 108 18.65 3.96 7.32
N VAL A 109 18.76 2.76 7.89
CA VAL A 109 17.62 2.00 8.41
C VAL A 109 17.87 1.74 9.87
N ILE A 110 17.06 2.35 10.74
CA ILE A 110 17.16 2.24 12.18
C ILE A 110 15.81 1.74 12.72
N ASN A 111 15.80 0.55 13.30
CA ASN A 111 14.59 -0.08 13.83
C ASN A 111 13.42 -0.11 12.82
N GLY A 112 13.72 -0.40 11.55
CA GLY A 112 12.73 -0.45 10.46
C GLY A 112 12.31 0.92 9.91
N ASN A 113 12.85 2.03 10.43
CA ASN A 113 12.64 3.37 9.90
C ASN A 113 13.75 3.72 8.90
N VAL A 114 13.36 4.22 7.74
CA VAL A 114 14.28 4.70 6.70
C VAL A 114 14.40 6.21 6.83
N GLU A 115 15.62 6.69 6.90
CA GLU A 115 15.95 8.12 6.90
C GLU A 115 16.77 8.43 5.67
N ILE A 116 16.32 9.38 4.87
CA ILE A 116 17.01 9.89 3.69
C ILE A 116 17.72 11.19 4.07
N ALA A 117 19.02 11.26 3.86
CA ALA A 117 19.82 12.41 4.20
C ALA A 117 20.86 12.70 3.10
N ASN A 118 21.48 13.88 3.18
CA ASN A 118 22.61 14.25 2.32
C ASN A 118 22.34 14.00 0.83
N SER A 119 21.21 14.49 0.33
CA SER A 119 20.92 14.42 -1.10
C SER A 119 21.88 15.31 -1.89
N ILE A 120 22.40 14.78 -2.98
CA ILE A 120 23.22 15.49 -3.97
C ILE A 120 22.52 15.41 -5.32
N SER A 121 22.61 16.48 -6.08
CA SER A 121 22.02 16.61 -7.39
C SER A 121 22.91 17.42 -8.32
N THR A 122 22.95 17.05 -9.60
CA THR A 122 23.45 17.97 -10.63
C THR A 122 22.53 19.18 -10.73
N ARG A 123 22.99 20.24 -11.36
CA ARG A 123 22.21 21.47 -11.60
C ARG A 123 22.08 21.72 -13.08
N MET A 124 21.44 20.80 -13.79
CA MET A 124 21.12 21.00 -15.21
C MET A 124 19.90 21.92 -15.34
N ALA A 125 19.87 22.68 -16.44
CA ALA A 125 18.69 23.49 -16.81
C ALA A 125 17.59 22.55 -17.35
N CYS A 126 16.81 21.97 -16.45
CA CYS A 126 15.69 21.10 -16.81
C CYS A 126 14.48 21.93 -17.23
N PRO A 127 13.75 21.54 -18.31
CA PRO A 127 12.43 22.10 -18.60
C PRO A 127 11.48 21.93 -17.41
N GLU A 128 10.50 22.80 -17.27
CA GLU A 128 9.63 22.84 -16.09
C GLU A 128 8.97 21.52 -15.72
N PRO A 129 8.41 20.71 -16.64
CA PRO A 129 7.83 19.41 -16.26
C PRO A 129 8.84 18.48 -15.58
N GLN A 130 10.08 18.44 -16.09
CA GLN A 130 11.15 17.62 -15.54
C GLN A 130 11.71 18.18 -14.22
N ALA A 131 11.81 19.50 -14.09
CA ALA A 131 12.20 20.16 -12.84
C ALA A 131 11.18 19.88 -11.72
N ASN A 132 9.87 19.93 -12.06
CA ASN A 132 8.80 19.59 -11.13
C ASN A 132 8.81 18.10 -10.75
N PHE A 133 9.15 17.21 -11.69
CA PHE A 133 9.34 15.80 -11.43
C PHE A 133 10.49 15.55 -10.44
N ASP A 134 11.64 16.18 -10.64
CA ASP A 134 12.80 16.08 -9.74
C ASP A 134 12.43 16.54 -8.31
N LYS A 135 11.72 17.67 -8.20
CA LYS A 135 11.25 18.18 -6.92
C LYS A 135 10.26 17.23 -6.25
N ALA A 136 9.23 16.76 -6.98
CA ALA A 136 8.25 15.82 -6.47
C ALA A 136 8.89 14.49 -6.03
N THR A 137 9.94 14.05 -6.73
CA THR A 137 10.72 12.87 -6.34
C THR A 137 11.34 13.05 -4.95
N LEU A 138 12.01 14.15 -4.68
CA LEU A 138 12.64 14.42 -3.39
C LEU A 138 11.63 14.53 -2.24
N GLU A 139 10.43 15.08 -2.52
CA GLU A 139 9.33 15.13 -1.56
C GLU A 139 8.75 13.73 -1.28
N THR A 140 8.62 12.90 -2.32
CA THR A 140 8.01 11.57 -2.24
C THR A 140 8.83 10.58 -1.43
N VAL A 141 10.15 10.65 -1.50
CA VAL A 141 11.03 9.70 -0.81
C VAL A 141 11.22 9.98 0.67
N GLN A 142 10.70 11.10 1.16
CA GLN A 142 10.67 11.41 2.59
C GLN A 142 9.41 10.78 3.23
N GLY A 143 9.58 10.00 4.30
CA GLY A 143 8.43 9.43 5.02
C GLY A 143 8.70 8.07 5.63
N LYS A 144 7.62 7.39 5.97
CA LYS A 144 7.64 6.04 6.52
C LYS A 144 7.60 5.01 5.39
N TYR A 145 8.53 4.08 5.45
CA TYR A 145 8.68 2.98 4.50
C TYR A 145 8.04 1.71 5.04
N SER A 146 7.40 0.96 4.17
CA SER A 146 6.93 -0.40 4.46
C SER A 146 7.00 -1.27 3.20
N ILE A 147 7.24 -2.57 3.37
CA ILE A 147 7.27 -3.54 2.27
C ILE A 147 6.22 -4.61 2.56
N ASN A 148 5.30 -4.81 1.60
CA ASN A 148 4.27 -5.84 1.66
C ASN A 148 4.18 -6.52 0.29
N ASN A 149 3.74 -7.77 0.25
CA ASN A 149 3.46 -8.43 -1.01
C ASN A 149 2.03 -8.10 -1.48
N ASN A 150 1.87 -7.87 -2.79
CA ASN A 150 0.54 -7.77 -3.40
C ASN A 150 -0.08 -9.18 -3.60
N ALA A 151 -1.30 -9.23 -4.16
CA ALA A 151 -2.02 -10.48 -4.42
C ALA A 151 -1.24 -11.47 -5.33
N ASN A 152 -0.33 -10.96 -6.17
CA ASN A 152 0.52 -11.77 -7.06
C ASN A 152 1.89 -12.10 -6.43
N ASN A 153 2.01 -11.94 -5.12
CA ASN A 153 3.25 -12.13 -4.35
C ASN A 153 4.43 -11.26 -4.81
N THR A 154 4.16 -10.14 -5.48
CA THR A 154 5.18 -9.16 -5.86
C THR A 154 5.38 -8.19 -4.69
N PRO A 155 6.63 -7.96 -4.24
CA PRO A 155 6.91 -6.97 -3.21
C PRO A 155 6.52 -5.55 -3.66
N ILE A 156 5.82 -4.84 -2.80
CA ILE A 156 5.43 -3.44 -2.96
C ILE A 156 6.06 -2.64 -1.83
N LEU A 157 6.89 -1.69 -2.20
CA LEU A 157 7.40 -0.68 -1.29
C LEU A 157 6.40 0.48 -1.24
N THR A 158 5.94 0.80 -0.05
CA THR A 158 5.07 1.96 0.21
C THR A 158 5.85 3.01 0.97
N ILE A 159 5.82 4.24 0.49
CA ILE A 159 6.39 5.42 1.17
C ILE A 159 5.24 6.36 1.48
N LYS A 160 5.03 6.66 2.76
CA LYS A 160 3.95 7.52 3.23
C LYS A 160 4.49 8.67 4.06
N ASN A 161 4.08 9.89 3.73
CA ASN A 161 4.30 11.08 4.54
C ASN A 161 2.97 11.83 4.81
N ASP A 162 3.04 13.01 5.40
CA ASP A 162 1.84 13.76 5.81
C ASP A 162 1.01 14.27 4.62
N SER A 163 1.61 14.39 3.43
CA SER A 163 0.97 14.94 2.25
C SER A 163 0.55 13.90 1.22
N GLN A 164 1.18 12.72 1.20
CA GLN A 164 0.98 11.74 0.14
C GLN A 164 1.42 10.32 0.52
N VAL A 165 0.99 9.36 -0.30
CA VAL A 165 1.44 7.97 -0.29
C VAL A 165 1.86 7.56 -1.70
N ALA A 166 3.01 6.91 -1.83
CA ALA A 166 3.53 6.39 -3.09
C ALA A 166 3.79 4.89 -3.00
N TYR A 167 3.49 4.19 -4.09
CA TYR A 167 3.62 2.74 -4.20
C TYR A 167 4.59 2.39 -5.32
N PHE A 168 5.55 1.55 -5.00
CA PHE A 168 6.58 1.08 -5.92
C PHE A 168 6.57 -0.44 -5.98
N LYS A 169 6.56 -1.01 -7.16
CA LYS A 169 6.72 -2.47 -7.35
C LYS A 169 8.19 -2.84 -7.43
N ALA A 170 8.53 -4.01 -6.93
CA ALA A 170 9.84 -4.60 -7.14
C ALA A 170 10.03 -4.95 -8.63
N VAL A 171 11.18 -4.58 -9.17
CA VAL A 171 11.64 -4.98 -10.51
C VAL A 171 13.10 -5.44 -10.42
N ALA A 172 13.52 -6.32 -11.32
CA ALA A 172 14.90 -6.81 -11.33
C ALA A 172 15.92 -5.66 -11.48
N LYS A 173 17.11 -5.87 -10.91
CA LYS A 173 18.27 -4.99 -11.09
C LYS A 173 18.96 -5.25 -12.41
#